data_5822dfc262ab3c084d62358951204ae0
#
_entry.id   5822dfc262ab3c084d62358951204ae0
#
_cell.length_a   1.000
_cell.length_b   1.000
_cell.length_c   1.000
_cell.angle_alpha   90.00
_cell.angle_beta   90.00
_cell.angle_gamma   90.00
#
_symmetry.space_group_name_H-M   'P 1'
#
loop_
_entity.id
_entity.type
_entity.pdbx_description
1 polymer ?
#
loop_
_entity_poly.entity_id
_entity_poly.type
_entity_poly.pdbx_seq_one_letter_code
_entity_poly.pdbx_strand_id
1 'polypeptide(L)'
;MNIIDSKLNFKKDKLLVRRMTEAIVLHHSCSKGQTVQQIHLQHLNQGWSGIGYHYYIRRDGKVYSGRPQFAVGSHCQGHNKDTIGICFEGDFRKDKITQEQIVAGKELIEYLNESFNKKLKVFNHGELYPTMCPVINLKEILTNGNY
;
A
#
# COMPACT_ATOMS: atom_id res chain seq x y z
N MET A 1 4.78 -14.34 -7.75
CA MET A 1 4.18 -13.68 -6.56
C MET A 1 2.71 -14.02 -6.49
N ASN A 2 2.24 -14.41 -5.32
CA ASN A 2 0.83 -14.73 -5.13
C ASN A 2 0.09 -13.55 -4.50
N ILE A 3 -0.77 -12.90 -5.27
CA ILE A 3 -1.61 -11.80 -4.79
C ILE A 3 -3.05 -12.32 -4.76
N ILE A 4 -3.65 -12.29 -3.56
CA ILE A 4 -5.02 -12.77 -3.35
C ILE A 4 -5.98 -11.70 -3.86
N ASP A 5 -6.86 -12.08 -4.80
CA ASP A 5 -7.91 -11.20 -5.30
C ASP A 5 -8.98 -11.03 -4.22
N SER A 6 -9.11 -9.84 -3.70
CA SER A 6 -10.05 -9.52 -2.61
C SER A 6 -11.49 -9.35 -3.08
N LYS A 7 -11.73 -9.28 -4.39
CA LYS A 7 -13.07 -9.18 -5.01
C LYS A 7 -13.92 -8.07 -4.42
N LEU A 8 -13.31 -6.88 -4.31
CA LEU A 8 -13.98 -5.72 -3.72
C LEU A 8 -14.82 -4.98 -4.75
N ASN A 9 -15.93 -4.38 -4.31
CA ASN A 9 -16.79 -3.58 -5.14
C ASN A 9 -16.49 -2.09 -4.95
N PHE A 10 -15.96 -1.46 -5.97
CA PHE A 10 -15.61 -0.03 -5.98
C PHE A 10 -16.73 0.79 -6.63
N LYS A 11 -16.79 2.08 -6.26
CA LYS A 11 -17.59 3.08 -6.98
C LYS A 11 -16.85 3.41 -8.28
N LYS A 12 -17.08 2.64 -9.33
CA LYS A 12 -16.29 2.65 -10.57
C LYS A 12 -16.30 4.00 -11.28
N ASP A 13 -17.38 4.75 -11.18
CA ASP A 13 -17.52 6.09 -11.76
C ASP A 13 -16.56 7.11 -11.12
N LYS A 14 -16.01 6.79 -9.94
CA LYS A 14 -15.05 7.64 -9.21
C LYS A 14 -13.61 7.17 -9.35
N LEU A 15 -13.36 6.03 -9.99
CA LEU A 15 -12.00 5.55 -10.21
C LEU A 15 -11.39 6.25 -11.42
N LEU A 16 -10.22 6.83 -11.23
CA LEU A 16 -9.46 7.51 -12.29
C LEU A 16 -8.28 6.63 -12.70
N VAL A 17 -7.95 6.62 -13.97
CA VAL A 17 -6.80 5.86 -14.50
C VAL A 17 -5.50 6.58 -14.13
N ARG A 18 -4.56 5.84 -13.52
CA ARG A 18 -3.21 6.37 -13.28
C ARG A 18 -2.40 6.28 -14.56
N ARG A 19 -1.97 7.42 -15.07
CA ARG A 19 -1.30 7.50 -16.36
C ARG A 19 0.20 7.26 -16.27
N MET A 20 0.78 7.45 -15.08
CA MET A 20 2.21 7.38 -14.86
C MET A 20 2.44 6.77 -13.48
N THR A 21 3.46 5.90 -13.36
CA THR A 21 3.83 5.31 -12.07
C THR A 21 5.30 5.55 -11.83
N GLU A 22 5.62 6.35 -10.81
CA GLU A 22 6.99 6.76 -10.49
C GLU A 22 7.49 6.16 -9.20
N ALA A 23 6.59 5.89 -8.24
CA ALA A 23 7.00 5.53 -6.89
C ALA A 23 5.99 4.63 -6.18
N ILE A 24 6.49 3.98 -5.14
CA ILE A 24 5.73 3.21 -4.17
C ILE A 24 5.75 3.99 -2.85
N VAL A 25 4.60 4.11 -2.20
CA VAL A 25 4.47 4.74 -0.89
C VAL A 25 4.04 3.68 0.12
N LEU A 26 4.79 3.59 1.22
CA LEU A 26 4.60 2.57 2.26
C LEU A 26 3.83 3.15 3.45
N HIS A 27 2.80 2.40 3.88
CA HIS A 27 1.90 2.79 4.97
C HIS A 27 1.76 1.67 5.98
N HIS A 28 1.29 2.01 7.20
CA HIS A 28 0.74 1.02 8.13
C HIS A 28 -0.76 1.28 8.31
N SER A 29 -1.50 0.22 8.68
CA SER A 29 -2.94 0.34 8.86
C SER A 29 -3.33 1.01 10.18
N CYS A 30 -2.37 1.21 11.07
CA CYS A 30 -2.58 1.77 12.40
C CYS A 30 -3.48 0.88 13.29
N SER A 31 -3.68 -0.37 12.89
CA SER A 31 -4.46 -1.34 13.67
C SER A 31 -4.05 -2.76 13.29
N LYS A 32 -4.15 -3.68 14.24
CA LYS A 32 -3.89 -5.10 14.02
C LYS A 32 -5.21 -5.86 13.98
N GLY A 33 -5.34 -6.82 13.06
CA GLY A 33 -6.53 -7.66 12.91
C GLY A 33 -7.56 -7.15 11.92
N GLN A 34 -7.32 -6.01 11.28
CA GLN A 34 -8.25 -5.47 10.30
C GLN A 34 -8.10 -6.18 8.96
N THR A 35 -9.22 -6.65 8.40
CA THR A 35 -9.24 -7.28 7.07
C THR A 35 -9.25 -6.22 5.97
N VAL A 36 -8.87 -6.64 4.75
CA VAL A 36 -8.93 -5.75 3.59
C VAL A 36 -10.37 -5.27 3.33
N GLN A 37 -11.36 -6.14 3.56
CA GLN A 37 -12.78 -5.80 3.42
C GLN A 37 -13.20 -4.72 4.41
N GLN A 38 -12.71 -4.78 5.64
CA GLN A 38 -13.01 -3.78 6.68
C GLN A 38 -12.40 -2.42 6.31
N ILE A 39 -11.16 -2.40 5.81
CA ILE A 39 -10.54 -1.16 5.35
C ILE A 39 -11.34 -0.58 4.18
N HIS A 40 -11.75 -1.43 3.24
CA HIS A 40 -12.53 -1.02 2.09
C HIS A 40 -13.85 -0.35 2.51
N LEU A 41 -14.59 -0.96 3.44
CA LEU A 41 -15.84 -0.39 3.96
C LEU A 41 -15.59 0.93 4.69
N GLN A 42 -14.52 1.01 5.46
CA GLN A 42 -14.14 2.25 6.16
C GLN A 42 -13.90 3.39 5.18
N HIS A 43 -13.19 3.12 4.09
CA HIS A 43 -12.91 4.14 3.07
C HIS A 43 -14.17 4.50 2.27
N LEU A 44 -15.05 3.54 1.98
CA LEU A 44 -16.35 3.83 1.38
C LEU A 44 -17.17 4.75 2.28
N ASN A 45 -17.15 4.53 3.59
CA ASN A 45 -17.86 5.35 4.56
C ASN A 45 -17.29 6.77 4.67
N GLN A 46 -16.04 6.97 4.27
CA GLN A 46 -15.43 8.29 4.18
C GLN A 46 -15.80 9.03 2.87
N GLY A 47 -16.58 8.39 2.00
CA GLY A 47 -16.98 8.96 0.72
C GLY A 47 -16.03 8.65 -0.43
N TRP A 48 -15.03 7.79 -0.21
CA TRP A 48 -14.08 7.39 -1.24
C TRP A 48 -14.67 6.27 -2.12
N SER A 49 -14.00 5.99 -3.24
CA SER A 49 -14.40 4.92 -4.17
C SER A 49 -14.28 3.52 -3.58
N GLY A 50 -13.61 3.38 -2.46
CA GLY A 50 -13.25 2.14 -1.80
C GLY A 50 -11.86 2.28 -1.20
N ILE A 51 -11.26 1.15 -0.82
CA ILE A 51 -9.92 1.16 -0.22
C ILE A 51 -8.94 1.99 -1.08
N GLY A 52 -8.19 2.86 -0.43
CA GLY A 52 -7.26 3.77 -1.12
C GLY A 52 -5.91 3.17 -1.44
N TYR A 53 -5.52 2.09 -0.76
CA TYR A 53 -4.27 1.38 -1.01
C TYR A 53 -4.45 0.40 -2.17
N HIS A 54 -3.40 0.18 -2.93
CA HIS A 54 -3.42 -0.80 -4.03
C HIS A 54 -3.15 -2.22 -3.54
N TYR A 55 -2.38 -2.36 -2.46
CA TYR A 55 -2.03 -3.65 -1.86
C TYR A 55 -2.05 -3.57 -0.35
N TYR A 56 -2.45 -4.66 0.29
CA TYR A 56 -2.49 -4.79 1.74
C TYR A 56 -1.79 -6.07 2.15
N ILE A 57 -0.76 -5.97 2.99
CA ILE A 57 0.04 -7.11 3.44
C ILE A 57 -0.30 -7.37 4.90
N ARG A 58 -0.89 -8.54 5.17
CA ARG A 58 -1.30 -8.92 6.51
C ARG A 58 -0.12 -9.48 7.31
N ARG A 59 -0.33 -9.66 8.61
CA ARG A 59 0.69 -10.10 9.57
C ARG A 59 1.33 -11.44 9.20
N ASP A 60 0.59 -12.31 8.50
CA ASP A 60 1.07 -13.62 8.04
C ASP A 60 1.83 -13.54 6.70
N GLY A 61 1.99 -12.36 6.16
CA GLY A 61 2.69 -12.13 4.89
C GLY A 61 1.83 -12.31 3.65
N LYS A 62 0.55 -12.64 3.79
CA LYS A 62 -0.35 -12.73 2.63
C LYS A 62 -0.60 -11.34 2.07
N VAL A 63 -0.53 -11.24 0.74
CA VAL A 63 -0.73 -10.00 0.00
C VAL A 63 -2.11 -10.02 -0.64
N TYR A 64 -2.90 -9.01 -0.33
CA TYR A 64 -4.26 -8.85 -0.85
C TYR A 64 -4.32 -7.67 -1.80
N SER A 65 -5.06 -7.82 -2.91
CA SER A 65 -5.35 -6.71 -3.78
C SER A 65 -6.29 -5.73 -3.08
N GLY A 66 -6.01 -4.45 -3.27
CA GLY A 66 -6.88 -3.37 -2.82
C GLY A 66 -7.51 -2.67 -4.01
N ARG A 67 -7.27 -1.35 -4.11
CA ARG A 67 -7.71 -0.58 -5.28
C ARG A 67 -7.04 -1.14 -6.54
N PRO A 68 -7.76 -1.23 -7.69
CA PRO A 68 -7.14 -1.74 -8.91
C PRO A 68 -5.83 -1.04 -9.22
N GLN A 69 -4.82 -1.81 -9.64
CA GLN A 69 -3.47 -1.28 -9.86
C GLN A 69 -3.46 -0.14 -10.87
N PHE A 70 -4.34 -0.17 -11.88
CA PHE A 70 -4.40 0.88 -12.90
C PHE A 70 -4.95 2.21 -12.38
N ALA A 71 -5.57 2.22 -11.21
CA ALA A 71 -6.30 3.37 -10.71
C ALA A 71 -5.44 4.31 -9.88
N VAL A 72 -5.80 5.58 -9.90
CA VAL A 72 -5.28 6.57 -8.95
C VAL A 72 -5.76 6.19 -7.56
N GLY A 73 -4.85 6.11 -6.61
CA GLY A 73 -5.17 5.75 -5.23
C GLY A 73 -5.77 6.89 -4.41
N SER A 74 -6.04 6.60 -3.14
CA SER A 74 -6.40 7.58 -2.12
C SER A 74 -5.61 7.21 -0.87
N HIS A 75 -4.29 7.43 -0.90
CA HIS A 75 -3.41 6.99 0.18
C HIS A 75 -2.34 8.01 0.55
N CYS A 76 -2.03 8.96 -0.31
CA CYS A 76 -1.02 9.98 -0.03
C CYS A 76 -1.41 11.27 -0.75
N GLN A 77 -2.05 12.17 -0.02
CA GLN A 77 -2.56 13.42 -0.58
C GLN A 77 -1.46 14.20 -1.29
N GLY A 78 -1.73 14.64 -2.51
CA GLY A 78 -0.77 15.35 -3.36
C GLY A 78 0.11 14.44 -4.19
N HIS A 79 0.13 13.13 -3.93
CA HIS A 79 1.00 12.16 -4.60
C HIS A 79 0.27 10.91 -5.09
N ASN A 80 -1.07 10.95 -5.16
CA ASN A 80 -1.86 9.78 -5.59
C ASN A 80 -1.75 9.49 -7.09
N LYS A 81 -1.49 10.49 -7.90
CA LYS A 81 -1.56 10.38 -9.37
C LYS A 81 -0.44 9.56 -9.99
N ASP A 82 0.68 9.43 -9.30
CA ASP A 82 1.88 8.78 -9.85
C ASP A 82 2.48 7.71 -8.94
N THR A 83 1.72 7.28 -7.92
CA THR A 83 2.24 6.31 -6.95
C THR A 83 1.32 5.11 -6.74
N ILE A 84 1.93 4.03 -6.24
CA ILE A 84 1.24 2.84 -5.74
C ILE A 84 1.35 2.84 -4.22
N GLY A 85 0.23 2.66 -3.52
CA GLY A 85 0.21 2.57 -2.07
C GLY A 85 0.20 1.13 -1.60
N ILE A 86 1.14 0.78 -0.72
CA ILE A 86 1.21 -0.52 -0.05
C ILE A 86 1.01 -0.28 1.44
N CYS A 87 0.01 -0.94 2.01
CA CYS A 87 -0.30 -0.84 3.43
C CYS A 87 0.05 -2.15 4.15
N PHE A 88 0.73 -2.03 5.28
CA PHE A 88 1.09 -3.16 6.12
C PHE A 88 0.17 -3.20 7.34
N GLU A 89 -0.41 -4.36 7.62
CA GLU A 89 -1.26 -4.55 8.79
C GLU A 89 -0.45 -4.40 10.07
N GLY A 90 -0.88 -3.49 10.94
CA GLY A 90 -0.28 -3.27 12.24
C GLY A 90 -0.27 -1.81 12.64
N ASP A 91 -0.16 -1.57 13.94
CA ASP A 91 0.12 -0.25 14.50
C ASP A 91 1.58 -0.25 14.94
N PHE A 92 2.46 0.26 14.09
CA PHE A 92 3.90 0.18 14.33
C PHE A 92 4.42 1.16 15.39
N ARG A 93 3.51 1.87 16.08
CA ARG A 93 3.85 2.53 17.33
C ARG A 93 4.04 1.51 18.46
N LYS A 94 3.42 0.33 18.37
CA LYS A 94 3.46 -0.72 19.40
C LYS A 94 3.64 -2.12 18.87
N ASP A 95 3.22 -2.41 17.63
CA ASP A 95 3.37 -3.73 17.02
C ASP A 95 4.70 -3.79 16.29
N LYS A 96 5.35 -4.95 16.30
CA LYS A 96 6.53 -5.18 15.47
C LYS A 96 6.09 -5.69 14.10
N ILE A 97 6.75 -5.23 13.04
CA ILE A 97 6.57 -5.83 11.71
C ILE A 97 7.03 -7.29 11.79
N THR A 98 6.31 -8.19 11.13
CA THR A 98 6.68 -9.60 11.11
C THR A 98 7.71 -9.88 10.03
N GLN A 99 8.47 -10.98 10.19
CA GLN A 99 9.41 -11.41 9.15
C GLN A 99 8.66 -11.74 7.86
N GLU A 100 7.47 -12.35 7.97
CA GLU A 100 6.62 -12.67 6.84
C GLU A 100 6.20 -11.40 6.08
N GLN A 101 5.89 -10.32 6.79
CA GLN A 101 5.59 -9.03 6.15
C GLN A 101 6.80 -8.44 5.43
N ILE A 102 7.98 -8.57 6.02
CA ILE A 102 9.22 -8.07 5.39
C ILE A 102 9.49 -8.82 4.09
N VAL A 103 9.43 -10.14 4.11
CA VAL A 103 9.64 -10.96 2.91
C VAL A 103 8.62 -10.61 1.83
N ALA A 104 7.34 -10.55 2.20
CA ALA A 104 6.27 -10.24 1.25
C ALA A 104 6.42 -8.83 0.68
N GLY A 105 6.81 -7.86 1.50
CA GLY A 105 7.03 -6.48 1.04
C GLY A 105 8.16 -6.37 0.04
N LYS A 106 9.28 -7.06 0.29
CA LYS A 106 10.40 -7.11 -0.66
C LYS A 106 10.00 -7.74 -1.99
N GLU A 107 9.30 -8.87 -1.93
CA GLU A 107 8.81 -9.56 -3.13
C GLU A 107 7.84 -8.69 -3.93
N LEU A 108 6.94 -7.99 -3.26
CA LEU A 108 5.98 -7.12 -3.92
C LEU A 108 6.65 -5.94 -4.62
N ILE A 109 7.63 -5.31 -3.98
CA ILE A 109 8.40 -4.22 -4.61
C ILE A 109 9.09 -4.72 -5.87
N GLU A 110 9.73 -5.88 -5.80
CA GLU A 110 10.41 -6.48 -6.95
C GLU A 110 9.42 -6.83 -8.07
N TYR A 111 8.28 -7.42 -7.71
CA TYR A 111 7.20 -7.72 -8.65
C TYR A 111 6.71 -6.45 -9.37
N LEU A 112 6.53 -5.36 -8.64
CA LEU A 112 6.08 -4.09 -9.23
C LEU A 112 7.15 -3.47 -10.13
N ASN A 113 8.41 -3.52 -9.73
CA ASN A 113 9.52 -3.06 -10.57
C ASN A 113 9.55 -3.81 -11.90
N GLU A 114 9.38 -5.12 -11.87
CA GLU A 114 9.31 -5.94 -13.07
C GLU A 114 8.09 -5.59 -13.91
N SER A 115 6.93 -5.43 -13.27
CA SER A 115 5.67 -5.10 -13.96
C SER A 115 5.75 -3.78 -14.73
N PHE A 116 6.44 -2.80 -14.18
CA PHE A 116 6.60 -1.48 -14.80
C PHE A 116 7.92 -1.33 -15.57
N ASN A 117 8.72 -2.39 -15.59
CA ASN A 117 10.03 -2.43 -16.28
C ASN A 117 10.90 -1.22 -15.89
N LYS A 118 10.91 -0.88 -14.63
CA LYS A 118 11.78 0.17 -14.08
C LYS A 118 11.91 0.03 -12.56
N LYS A 119 12.93 0.66 -12.00
CA LYS A 119 13.13 0.70 -10.55
C LYS A 119 12.32 1.86 -9.99
N LEU A 120 11.18 1.55 -9.39
CA LEU A 120 10.32 2.55 -8.76
C LEU A 120 10.99 3.13 -7.51
N LYS A 121 10.85 4.42 -7.29
CA LYS A 121 11.27 5.04 -6.02
C LYS A 121 10.38 4.51 -4.91
N VAL A 122 10.93 4.41 -3.70
CA VAL A 122 10.19 3.93 -2.53
C VAL A 122 10.25 5.01 -1.46
N PHE A 123 9.09 5.38 -0.93
CA PHE A 123 8.97 6.39 0.13
C PHE A 123 8.15 5.83 1.28
N ASN A 124 8.52 6.19 2.51
CA ASN A 124 7.60 6.14 3.63
C ASN A 124 6.58 7.28 3.46
N HIS A 125 5.32 7.06 3.86
CA HIS A 125 4.27 8.08 3.73
C HIS A 125 4.71 9.41 4.34
N GLY A 126 5.33 9.40 5.51
CA GLY A 126 5.79 10.60 6.20
C GLY A 126 6.87 11.40 5.49
N GLU A 127 7.51 10.85 4.45
CA GLU A 127 8.47 11.60 3.63
C GLU A 127 7.78 12.53 2.64
N LEU A 128 6.51 12.25 2.30
CA LEU A 128 5.76 12.97 1.27
C LEU A 128 4.58 13.78 1.82
N TYR A 129 4.18 13.52 3.06
CA TYR A 129 3.03 14.13 3.68
C TYR A 129 3.29 14.30 5.18
N PRO A 130 2.77 15.36 5.84
CA PRO A 130 2.98 15.55 7.29
C PRO A 130 2.20 14.51 8.11
N THR A 131 2.77 13.34 8.29
CA THR A 131 2.23 12.23 9.06
C THR A 131 3.36 11.42 9.66
N MET A 132 3.08 10.72 10.76
CA MET A 132 4.02 9.77 11.37
C MET A 132 4.02 8.41 10.66
N CYS A 133 2.99 8.12 9.82
CA CYS A 133 2.87 6.86 9.10
C CYS A 133 4.09 6.62 8.20
N PRO A 134 4.68 5.43 8.18
CA PRO A 134 4.30 4.21 8.91
C PRO A 134 4.97 4.05 10.28
N VAL A 135 5.47 5.12 10.88
CA VAL A 135 6.15 5.20 12.18
C VAL A 135 7.57 4.64 12.13
N ILE A 136 7.72 3.40 11.68
CA ILE A 136 9.04 2.77 11.49
C ILE A 136 9.52 3.05 10.06
N ASN A 137 10.83 2.94 9.86
CA ASN A 137 11.41 3.19 8.54
C ASN A 137 11.27 1.95 7.64
N LEU A 138 10.06 1.76 7.10
CA LEU A 138 9.76 0.64 6.20
C LEU A 138 10.64 0.66 4.95
N LYS A 139 10.89 1.83 4.40
CA LYS A 139 11.77 1.97 3.23
C LYS A 139 13.13 1.33 3.48
N GLU A 140 13.76 1.65 4.60
CA GLU A 140 15.05 1.08 4.95
C GLU A 140 14.98 -0.43 5.16
N ILE A 141 13.96 -0.88 5.89
CA ILE A 141 13.75 -2.31 6.17
C ILE A 141 13.59 -3.12 4.87
N LEU A 142 12.80 -2.60 3.92
CA LEU A 142 12.44 -3.36 2.71
C LEU A 142 13.46 -3.22 1.58
N THR A 143 14.25 -2.15 1.58
CA THR A 143 15.19 -1.87 0.49
C THR A 143 16.65 -1.97 0.92
N ASN A 144 16.90 -2.15 2.21
CA ASN A 144 18.25 -2.18 2.81
C ASN A 144 19.04 -0.92 2.44
N GLY A 145 18.36 0.24 2.32
CA GLY A 145 18.98 1.49 1.97
C GLY A 145 19.38 1.63 0.51
N ASN A 146 18.98 0.74 -0.36
CA ASN A 146 19.39 0.70 -1.78
C ASN A 146 18.52 1.56 -2.71
N TYR A 147 17.61 2.37 -2.18
CA TYR A 147 16.71 3.20 -2.98
C TYR A 147 16.86 4.67 -2.68
#